data_40c309f0a1c638ed103c6649a04348bc
#
_entry.id   40c309f0a1c638ed103c6649a04348bc
#
_cell.length_a   1.000
_cell.length_b   1.000
_cell.length_c   1.000
_cell.angle_alpha   90.00
_cell.angle_beta   90.00
_cell.angle_gamma   90.00
#
_symmetry.space_group_name_H-M   'P 1'
#
loop_
_entity.id
_entity.type
_entity.pdbx_description
1 polymer ?
#
loop_
_entity_poly.entity_id
_entity_poly.type
_entity_poly.pdbx_seq_one_letter_code
_entity_poly.pdbx_strand_id
1 'polypeptide(L)'
;MRSPTRSAFGVAGVLLAAALLFAQSARARVGGDSEYNKAQIYSGALRYLRVDLGYEVVERDPDAAYLIFRYQPPGQNKSNATGTVEIVDTDGHVKLFVQIPSMPEYHERVLRDGLVRKLHDEYGVPPRKPAPPPPPQKKPEGDAGTD
;
A
#
# COMPACT_ATOMS: atom_id res chain seq x y z
N MET A 1 59.45 -20.15 -27.73
CA MET A 1 58.01 -20.42 -27.72
C MET A 1 57.45 -20.04 -26.35
N ARG A 2 56.79 -18.90 -26.27
CA ARG A 2 56.16 -18.41 -25.02
C ARG A 2 54.68 -18.31 -25.25
N SER A 3 53.87 -19.09 -24.53
CA SER A 3 52.41 -19.08 -24.57
C SER A 3 51.88 -17.96 -23.72
N PRO A 4 50.91 -17.14 -24.18
CA PRO A 4 50.24 -16.18 -23.32
C PRO A 4 49.06 -16.85 -22.64
N THR A 5 49.11 -16.91 -21.31
CA THR A 5 48.00 -17.29 -20.43
C THR A 5 47.02 -16.11 -20.36
N ARG A 6 45.90 -16.20 -21.04
CA ARG A 6 44.83 -15.20 -21.02
C ARG A 6 44.03 -15.30 -19.70
N SER A 7 44.09 -14.25 -18.91
CA SER A 7 43.33 -14.09 -17.67
C SER A 7 41.82 -14.04 -17.92
N ALA A 8 41.11 -15.12 -17.60
CA ALA A 8 39.65 -15.25 -17.71
C ALA A 8 38.89 -14.82 -16.43
N PHE A 9 39.57 -14.14 -15.52
CA PHE A 9 38.99 -13.78 -14.20
C PHE A 9 38.26 -12.42 -14.11
N GLY A 10 38.29 -11.61 -15.17
CA GLY A 10 37.76 -10.23 -15.11
C GLY A 10 36.28 -10.06 -15.30
N VAL A 11 35.58 -10.97 -15.98
CA VAL A 11 34.20 -10.76 -16.44
C VAL A 11 33.17 -11.20 -15.42
N ALA A 12 33.45 -12.22 -14.64
CA ALA A 12 32.52 -12.74 -13.63
C ALA A 12 32.27 -11.78 -12.46
N GLY A 13 33.28 -10.97 -12.08
CA GLY A 13 33.18 -10.02 -10.97
C GLY A 13 32.29 -8.83 -11.26
N VAL A 14 32.24 -8.37 -12.52
CA VAL A 14 31.46 -7.18 -12.91
C VAL A 14 29.96 -7.50 -12.97
N LEU A 15 29.58 -8.72 -13.36
CA LEU A 15 28.17 -9.13 -13.41
C LEU A 15 27.55 -9.31 -12.04
N LEU A 16 28.32 -9.72 -11.04
CA LEU A 16 27.83 -9.87 -9.66
C LEU A 16 27.60 -8.52 -8.98
N ALA A 17 28.44 -7.52 -9.25
CA ALA A 17 28.31 -6.18 -8.71
C ALA A 17 27.09 -5.43 -9.30
N ALA A 18 26.74 -5.66 -10.55
CA ALA A 18 25.57 -5.05 -11.19
C ALA A 18 24.24 -5.59 -10.64
N ALA A 19 24.19 -6.84 -10.20
CA ALA A 19 22.96 -7.43 -9.63
C ALA A 19 22.61 -6.88 -8.24
N LEU A 20 23.57 -6.38 -7.48
CA LEU A 20 23.35 -5.80 -6.15
C LEU A 20 22.81 -4.36 -6.19
N LEU A 21 22.96 -3.66 -7.32
CA LEU A 21 22.46 -2.27 -7.46
C LEU A 21 20.96 -2.18 -7.74
N PHE A 22 20.28 -3.27 -8.08
CA PHE A 22 18.85 -3.33 -8.33
C PHE A 22 18.00 -3.78 -7.13
N ALA A 23 18.59 -4.02 -5.98
CA ALA A 23 17.86 -4.19 -4.73
C ALA A 23 17.29 -2.84 -4.27
N GLN A 24 16.44 -2.23 -5.09
CA GLN A 24 15.60 -1.11 -4.65
C GLN A 24 14.68 -1.68 -3.59
N SER A 25 14.87 -1.22 -2.36
CA SER A 25 14.00 -1.54 -1.24
C SER A 25 12.57 -1.25 -1.68
N ALA A 26 11.80 -2.32 -1.94
CA ALA A 26 10.35 -2.19 -2.09
C ALA A 26 9.84 -1.68 -0.75
N ARG A 27 9.67 -0.36 -0.64
CA ARG A 27 9.02 0.23 0.53
C ARG A 27 7.63 -0.35 0.59
N ALA A 28 7.33 -1.04 1.68
CA ALA A 28 6.01 -1.55 1.93
C ALA A 28 5.06 -0.35 1.99
N ARG A 29 4.04 -0.36 1.12
CA ARG A 29 2.97 0.63 1.17
C ARG A 29 2.13 0.36 2.41
N VAL A 30 1.80 1.38 3.18
CA VAL A 30 0.84 1.24 4.27
C VAL A 30 -0.55 1.12 3.65
N GLY A 31 -1.10 -0.06 3.69
CA GLY A 31 -2.42 -0.38 3.13
C GLY A 31 -3.34 -1.05 4.16
N GLY A 32 -4.61 -1.08 3.85
CA GLY A 32 -5.63 -1.79 4.63
C GLY A 32 -6.86 -2.05 3.80
N ASP A 33 -7.56 -3.14 4.14
CA ASP A 33 -8.87 -3.41 3.58
C ASP A 33 -9.87 -2.37 4.05
N SER A 34 -10.79 -1.99 3.17
CA SER A 34 -11.86 -1.05 3.47
C SER A 34 -13.20 -1.67 3.15
N GLU A 35 -14.16 -1.44 4.03
CA GLU A 35 -15.55 -1.86 3.83
C GLU A 35 -16.37 -0.81 3.07
N TYR A 36 -15.79 0.38 2.84
CA TYR A 36 -16.38 1.43 2.02
C TYR A 36 -16.11 1.18 0.53
N ASN A 37 -17.02 1.62 -0.33
CA ASN A 37 -16.81 1.49 -1.76
C ASN A 37 -15.77 2.50 -2.30
N LYS A 38 -15.23 2.22 -3.48
CA LYS A 38 -14.21 3.03 -4.17
C LYS A 38 -14.58 4.52 -4.23
N ALA A 39 -15.84 4.84 -4.56
CA ALA A 39 -16.29 6.22 -4.72
C ALA A 39 -16.36 6.97 -3.39
N GLN A 40 -16.81 6.31 -2.32
CA GLN A 40 -16.82 6.87 -0.97
C GLN A 40 -15.41 7.18 -0.48
N ILE A 41 -14.48 6.24 -0.64
CA ILE A 41 -13.09 6.43 -0.21
C ILE A 41 -12.44 7.56 -1.00
N TYR A 42 -12.64 7.61 -2.33
CA TYR A 42 -12.08 8.66 -3.17
C TYR A 42 -12.59 10.05 -2.77
N SER A 43 -13.90 10.19 -2.61
CA SER A 43 -14.53 11.45 -2.22
C SER A 43 -14.12 11.88 -0.82
N GLY A 44 -14.10 10.95 0.14
CA GLY A 44 -13.67 11.19 1.50
C GLY A 44 -12.20 11.58 1.57
N ALA A 45 -11.33 10.89 0.82
CA ALA A 45 -9.90 11.20 0.75
C ALA A 45 -9.64 12.59 0.19
N LEU A 46 -10.31 12.94 -0.92
CA LEU A 46 -10.17 14.26 -1.52
C LEU A 46 -10.60 15.38 -0.55
N ARG A 47 -11.72 15.18 0.16
CA ARG A 47 -12.22 16.14 1.16
C ARG A 47 -11.28 16.20 2.37
N TYR A 48 -10.86 15.06 2.89
CA TYR A 48 -9.96 14.98 4.03
C TYR A 48 -8.63 15.70 3.75
N LEU A 49 -8.00 15.43 2.61
CA LEU A 49 -6.74 16.09 2.24
C LEU A 49 -6.90 17.60 2.07
N ARG A 50 -7.95 18.06 1.35
CA ARG A 50 -8.09 19.49 1.01
C ARG A 50 -8.73 20.33 2.10
N VAL A 51 -9.73 19.81 2.78
CA VAL A 51 -10.54 20.58 3.74
C VAL A 51 -10.04 20.39 5.16
N ASP A 52 -9.85 19.13 5.59
CA ASP A 52 -9.51 18.88 6.99
C ASP A 52 -8.01 19.08 7.24
N LEU A 53 -7.14 18.67 6.31
CA LEU A 53 -5.68 18.81 6.43
C LEU A 53 -5.12 20.06 5.72
N GLY A 54 -5.87 20.70 4.85
CA GLY A 54 -5.42 21.85 4.08
C GLY A 54 -4.30 21.54 3.07
N TYR A 55 -4.13 20.26 2.67
CA TYR A 55 -3.10 19.88 1.72
C TYR A 55 -3.47 20.24 0.30
N GLU A 56 -2.48 20.62 -0.49
CA GLU A 56 -2.64 20.85 -1.92
C GLU A 56 -2.69 19.51 -2.66
N VAL A 57 -3.81 19.19 -3.28
CA VAL A 57 -3.93 18.06 -4.19
C VAL A 57 -3.46 18.50 -5.57
N VAL A 58 -2.30 17.98 -5.99
CA VAL A 58 -1.63 18.37 -7.24
C VAL A 58 -2.09 17.55 -8.43
N GLU A 59 -2.54 16.33 -8.20
CA GLU A 59 -3.08 15.45 -9.22
C GLU A 59 -4.22 14.61 -8.66
N ARG A 60 -5.23 14.36 -9.51
CA ARG A 60 -6.38 13.54 -9.16
C ARG A 60 -6.89 12.79 -10.39
N ASP A 61 -7.11 11.51 -10.22
CA ASP A 61 -7.74 10.68 -11.24
C ASP A 61 -8.85 9.84 -10.59
N PRO A 62 -10.12 10.16 -10.83
CA PRO A 62 -11.23 9.41 -10.26
C PRO A 62 -11.41 8.02 -10.88
N ASP A 63 -11.01 7.81 -12.13
CA ASP A 63 -11.17 6.55 -12.85
C ASP A 63 -10.12 5.54 -12.37
N ALA A 64 -8.85 5.95 -12.31
CA ALA A 64 -7.77 5.18 -11.73
C ALA A 64 -7.81 5.18 -10.19
N ALA A 65 -8.62 6.06 -9.58
CA ALA A 65 -8.82 6.20 -8.14
C ALA A 65 -7.54 6.45 -7.36
N TYR A 66 -6.77 7.42 -7.80
CA TYR A 66 -5.64 7.91 -7.03
C TYR A 66 -5.65 9.44 -6.89
N LEU A 67 -4.93 9.91 -5.84
CA LEU A 67 -4.71 11.31 -5.53
C LEU A 67 -3.24 11.51 -5.20
N ILE A 68 -2.62 12.54 -5.77
CA ILE A 68 -1.28 12.99 -5.39
C ILE A 68 -1.41 14.33 -4.67
N PHE A 69 -0.77 14.46 -3.53
CA PHE A 69 -0.85 15.64 -2.69
C PHE A 69 0.52 16.07 -2.17
N ARG A 70 0.67 17.35 -1.84
CA ARG A 70 1.83 17.88 -1.12
C ARG A 70 1.64 17.67 0.36
N TYR A 71 2.60 17.00 0.98
CA TYR A 71 2.60 16.74 2.41
C TYR A 71 3.54 17.73 3.12
N GLN A 72 3.00 18.38 4.15
CA GLN A 72 3.76 19.26 5.03
C GLN A 72 3.68 18.71 6.46
N PRO A 73 4.79 18.15 6.99
CA PRO A 73 4.81 17.69 8.36
C PRO A 73 4.60 18.85 9.34
N PRO A 74 3.91 18.61 10.46
CA PRO A 74 3.80 19.59 11.52
C PRO A 74 5.19 20.09 11.98
N GLY A 75 5.36 21.41 12.05
CA GLY A 75 6.60 22.03 12.52
C GLY A 75 7.72 22.17 11.46
N GLN A 76 7.51 21.75 10.22
CA GLN A 76 8.44 21.96 9.12
C GLN A 76 7.87 22.94 8.09
N ASN A 77 8.47 24.11 7.99
CA ASN A 77 7.95 25.19 7.13
C ASN A 77 8.18 25.00 5.63
N LYS A 78 8.91 23.99 5.19
CA LYS A 78 9.25 23.75 3.77
C LYS A 78 9.56 22.29 3.50
N SER A 79 8.59 21.39 3.65
CA SER A 79 8.71 20.06 3.10
C SER A 79 7.95 20.01 1.77
N ASN A 80 8.64 19.74 0.67
CA ASN A 80 8.03 19.44 -0.63
C ASN A 80 7.80 17.94 -0.81
N ALA A 81 7.50 17.24 0.30
CA ALA A 81 7.16 15.84 0.22
C ALA A 81 5.84 15.66 -0.52
N THR A 82 5.81 14.77 -1.47
CA THR A 82 4.57 14.34 -2.12
C THR A 82 4.12 13.02 -1.53
N GLY A 83 2.82 12.89 -1.30
CA GLY A 83 2.19 11.65 -0.92
C GLY A 83 1.18 11.23 -1.96
N THR A 84 0.83 9.95 -1.94
CA THR A 84 -0.18 9.36 -2.80
C THR A 84 -1.20 8.62 -1.95
N VAL A 85 -2.47 8.80 -2.30
CA VAL A 85 -3.57 7.93 -1.87
C VAL A 85 -4.03 7.15 -3.08
N GLU A 86 -4.00 5.83 -3.00
CA GLU A 86 -4.40 4.92 -4.07
C GLU A 86 -5.47 3.98 -3.55
N ILE A 87 -6.52 3.77 -4.32
CA ILE A 87 -7.65 2.94 -3.98
C ILE A 87 -7.77 1.84 -5.03
N VAL A 88 -7.55 0.60 -4.59
CA VAL A 88 -7.59 -0.57 -5.45
C VAL A 88 -8.85 -1.36 -5.13
N ASP A 89 -9.69 -1.57 -6.13
CA ASP A 89 -10.85 -2.45 -6.03
C ASP A 89 -10.56 -3.74 -6.83
N THR A 90 -10.54 -4.85 -6.12
CA THR A 90 -10.33 -6.18 -6.71
C THR A 90 -11.46 -7.09 -6.25
N ASP A 91 -12.36 -7.43 -7.18
CA ASP A 91 -13.48 -8.34 -6.94
C ASP A 91 -14.35 -7.95 -5.72
N GLY A 92 -14.60 -6.65 -5.55
CA GLY A 92 -15.39 -6.11 -4.44
C GLY A 92 -14.64 -6.05 -3.11
N HIS A 93 -13.33 -6.27 -3.13
CA HIS A 93 -12.41 -5.98 -2.03
C HIS A 93 -11.70 -4.67 -2.29
N VAL A 94 -12.11 -3.63 -1.58
CA VAL A 94 -11.49 -2.32 -1.74
C VAL A 94 -10.34 -2.19 -0.75
N LYS A 95 -9.16 -1.83 -1.27
CA LYS A 95 -7.96 -1.56 -0.47
C LYS A 95 -7.57 -0.11 -0.61
N LEU A 96 -7.25 0.49 0.51
CA LEU A 96 -6.75 1.85 0.60
C LEU A 96 -5.24 1.81 0.88
N PHE A 97 -4.46 2.47 0.04
CA PHE A 97 -3.03 2.63 0.23
C PHE A 97 -2.67 4.10 0.39
N VAL A 98 -1.80 4.37 1.35
CA VAL A 98 -1.20 5.69 1.54
C VAL A 98 0.31 5.54 1.46
N GLN A 99 0.97 6.42 0.74
CA GLN A 99 2.41 6.42 0.58
C GLN A 99 2.96 7.84 0.61
N ILE A 100 4.00 8.06 1.42
CA ILE A 100 4.75 9.31 1.51
C ILE A 100 6.25 8.96 1.49
N PRO A 101 6.87 8.75 0.31
CA PRO A 101 8.19 8.13 0.18
C PRO A 101 9.32 8.81 0.94
N SER A 102 9.22 10.11 1.17
CA SER A 102 10.25 10.92 1.84
C SER A 102 10.07 11.00 3.37
N MET A 103 9.02 10.36 3.91
CA MET A 103 8.70 10.39 5.33
C MET A 103 8.77 9.00 5.98
N PRO A 104 8.96 8.93 7.31
CA PRO A 104 8.79 7.69 8.05
C PRO A 104 7.36 7.13 7.89
N GLU A 105 7.23 5.81 7.88
CA GLU A 105 5.97 5.07 7.75
C GLU A 105 4.87 5.51 8.73
N TYR A 106 5.27 6.03 9.88
CA TYR A 106 4.35 6.59 10.87
C TYR A 106 3.41 7.65 10.26
N HIS A 107 3.91 8.53 9.38
CA HIS A 107 3.09 9.58 8.76
C HIS A 107 2.04 9.00 7.82
N GLU A 108 2.39 7.96 7.08
CA GLU A 108 1.46 7.23 6.21
C GLU A 108 0.33 6.60 7.03
N ARG A 109 0.69 6.00 8.16
CA ARG A 109 -0.25 5.35 9.07
C ARG A 109 -1.21 6.37 9.70
N VAL A 110 -0.70 7.48 10.20
CA VAL A 110 -1.51 8.57 10.79
C VAL A 110 -2.50 9.13 9.77
N LEU A 111 -2.05 9.37 8.53
CA LEU A 111 -2.91 9.88 7.47
C LEU A 111 -3.98 8.87 7.08
N ARG A 112 -3.63 7.60 6.91
CA ARG A 112 -4.58 6.51 6.64
C ARG A 112 -5.64 6.41 7.73
N ASP A 113 -5.23 6.38 8.99
CA ASP A 113 -6.13 6.21 10.13
C ASP A 113 -7.06 7.43 10.31
N GLY A 114 -6.55 8.62 10.00
CA GLY A 114 -7.34 9.84 9.94
C GLY A 114 -8.40 9.79 8.84
N LEU A 115 -8.02 9.30 7.66
CA LEU A 115 -8.97 9.10 6.56
C LEU A 115 -10.06 8.08 6.90
N VAL A 116 -9.68 6.96 7.51
CA VAL A 116 -10.66 5.95 7.95
C VAL A 116 -11.66 6.54 8.94
N ARG A 117 -11.20 7.33 9.92
CA ARG A 117 -12.11 8.05 10.84
C ARG A 117 -13.04 9.01 10.09
N LYS A 118 -12.50 9.75 9.13
CA LYS A 118 -13.30 10.66 8.30
C LYS A 118 -14.40 9.93 7.53
N LEU A 119 -14.08 8.79 6.95
CA LEU A 119 -15.07 7.95 6.26
C LEU A 119 -16.15 7.46 7.21
N HIS A 120 -15.77 7.07 8.42
CA HIS A 120 -16.70 6.66 9.46
C HIS A 120 -17.63 7.80 9.87
N ASP A 121 -17.11 9.01 10.03
CA ASP A 121 -17.90 10.19 10.40
C ASP A 121 -18.87 10.63 9.29
N GLU A 122 -18.47 10.48 8.02
CA GLU A 122 -19.29 10.89 6.87
C GLU A 122 -20.32 9.86 6.43
N TYR A 123 -19.94 8.58 6.46
CA TYR A 123 -20.75 7.49 5.90
C TYR A 123 -21.28 6.51 6.96
N GLY A 124 -20.90 6.70 8.23
CA GLY A 124 -21.25 5.79 9.32
C GLY A 124 -20.44 4.52 9.34
N VAL A 125 -20.77 3.61 10.25
CA VAL A 125 -20.15 2.28 10.33
C VAL A 125 -20.60 1.46 9.12
N PRO A 126 -19.68 0.95 8.30
CA PRO A 126 -20.07 0.12 7.18
C PRO A 126 -20.74 -1.17 7.66
N PRO A 127 -21.72 -1.71 6.91
CA PRO A 127 -22.33 -2.98 7.25
C PRO A 127 -21.27 -4.08 7.25
N ARG A 128 -21.16 -4.82 8.35
CA ARG A 128 -20.22 -5.94 8.45
C ARG A 128 -20.44 -6.90 7.29
N LYS A 129 -19.39 -7.14 6.51
CA LYS A 129 -19.39 -8.19 5.52
C LYS A 129 -19.66 -9.53 6.24
N PRO A 130 -20.60 -10.37 5.77
CA PRO A 130 -20.84 -11.68 6.37
C PRO A 130 -19.50 -12.44 6.48
N ALA A 131 -19.24 -13.01 7.64
CA ALA A 131 -18.06 -13.85 7.81
C ALA A 131 -18.07 -14.98 6.77
N PRO A 132 -16.92 -15.32 6.16
CA PRO A 132 -16.86 -16.46 5.26
C PRO A 132 -17.37 -17.71 6.00
N PRO A 133 -18.12 -18.60 5.31
CA PRO A 133 -18.61 -19.81 5.93
C PRO A 133 -17.41 -20.59 6.52
N PRO A 134 -17.58 -21.18 7.72
CA PRO A 134 -16.50 -21.96 8.33
C PRO A 134 -16.07 -23.07 7.35
N PRO A 135 -14.75 -23.36 7.28
CA PRO A 135 -14.25 -24.41 6.42
C PRO A 135 -14.98 -25.72 6.73
N PRO A 136 -15.26 -26.55 5.71
CA PRO A 136 -15.92 -27.83 5.92
C PRO A 136 -15.20 -28.63 6.98
N GLN A 137 -15.88 -28.92 8.08
CA GLN A 137 -15.32 -29.78 9.12
C GLN A 137 -15.07 -31.15 8.48
N LYS A 138 -13.80 -31.59 8.42
CA LYS A 138 -13.49 -32.97 8.10
C LYS A 138 -14.26 -33.86 9.06
N LYS A 139 -15.24 -34.59 8.51
CA LYS A 139 -15.94 -35.64 9.24
C LYS A 139 -14.87 -36.61 9.77
N PRO A 140 -14.87 -36.92 11.07
CA PRO A 140 -13.94 -37.91 11.57
C PRO A 140 -14.17 -39.20 10.79
N GLU A 141 -13.12 -39.66 10.13
CA GLU A 141 -13.05 -40.96 9.50
C GLU A 141 -13.23 -42.00 10.60
N GLY A 142 -14.39 -42.68 10.54
CA GLY A 142 -14.73 -43.68 11.54
C GLY A 142 -13.66 -44.77 11.57
N ASP A 143 -13.20 -45.02 12.76
CA ASP A 143 -12.39 -46.18 13.16
C ASP A 143 -13.11 -47.45 12.67
N ALA A 144 -12.59 -48.03 11.59
CA ALA A 144 -13.04 -49.34 11.12
C ALA A 144 -12.47 -50.38 12.06
N GLY A 145 -13.32 -50.83 12.98
CA GLY A 145 -13.02 -51.89 13.94
C GLY A 145 -12.36 -53.11 13.27
N THR A 146 -11.32 -53.52 13.86
CA THR A 146 -10.66 -54.82 13.64
C THR A 146 -11.41 -55.88 14.45
N ASP A 147 -12.05 -56.81 13.72
CA ASP A 147 -12.34 -58.14 14.23
C ASP A 147 -11.23 -59.10 13.81
#